data_db3385765e674ffb8961eb79b64f9328
#
_entry.id   db3385765e674ffb8961eb79b64f9328
#
_cell.length_a   1.000
_cell.length_b   1.000
_cell.length_c   1.000
_cell.angle_alpha   90.00
_cell.angle_beta   90.00
_cell.angle_gamma   90.00
#
_symmetry.space_group_name_H-M   'P 1'
#
loop_
_entity.id
_entity.type
_entity.pdbx_description
1 polymer ?
#
loop_
_entity_poly.entity_id
_entity_poly.type
_entity_poly.pdbx_seq_one_letter_code
_entity_poly.pdbx_strand_id
1 'polypeptide(L)'
;LVFAGTINNPQTVYFSKSGDYESMDANIGGTIADDDAIIYTIASNQVNAIRFMTSTRTLIIGTAGGEFTVSGGGDNNAVTPTNILIKKQSNHGAANVNAVSVGNATLFLQRAKRKIRELAYNFDVDGYQAPDLTILAEHITEGGIVEMAYQEEPLAILWCVRTDGELIALTYQREQEVVAWHRHILGGVFGTGNAVVESVAVIPTDDSEYELYMIVKRTINGSTARYVEYLHTFNFDETDNTSFNFLDSQLGLSKSQTTLTA
;
A
#
# COMPACT_ATOMS: atom_id res chain seq x y z
N LEU A 1 -14.52 -9.53 -10.88
CA LEU A 1 -13.07 -9.69 -10.77
C LEU A 1 -12.38 -8.79 -11.78
N VAL A 2 -11.26 -8.13 -11.43
CA VAL A 2 -10.54 -7.22 -12.34
C VAL A 2 -9.07 -7.58 -12.38
N PHE A 3 -8.52 -7.69 -13.58
CA PHE A 3 -7.09 -7.85 -13.84
C PHE A 3 -6.59 -6.72 -14.73
N ALA A 4 -5.33 -6.34 -14.59
CA ALA A 4 -4.73 -5.32 -15.46
C ALA A 4 -3.20 -5.44 -15.51
N GLY A 5 -2.62 -4.73 -16.48
CA GLY A 5 -1.17 -4.55 -16.54
C GLY A 5 -0.39 -5.82 -16.86
N THR A 6 -0.89 -6.66 -17.76
CA THR A 6 -0.15 -7.86 -18.20
C THR A 6 1.10 -7.47 -18.99
N ILE A 7 2.08 -8.37 -19.08
CA ILE A 7 3.34 -8.13 -19.83
C ILE A 7 3.07 -7.75 -21.29
N ASN A 8 2.12 -8.43 -21.93
CA ASN A 8 1.81 -8.20 -23.34
C ASN A 8 0.88 -7.00 -23.57
N ASN A 9 0.02 -6.69 -22.59
CA ASN A 9 -0.95 -5.62 -22.67
C ASN A 9 -0.90 -4.76 -21.39
N PRO A 10 0.16 -3.95 -21.21
CA PRO A 10 0.42 -3.25 -19.95
C PRO A 10 -0.58 -2.14 -19.62
N GLN A 11 -1.37 -1.70 -20.61
CA GLN A 11 -2.38 -0.62 -20.47
C GLN A 11 -3.81 -1.16 -20.48
N THR A 12 -4.00 -2.48 -20.51
CA THR A 12 -5.33 -3.09 -20.65
C THR A 12 -5.85 -3.55 -19.30
N VAL A 13 -7.12 -3.27 -19.08
CA VAL A 13 -7.91 -3.72 -17.92
C VAL A 13 -8.92 -4.74 -18.41
N TYR A 14 -9.07 -5.81 -17.66
CA TYR A 14 -9.98 -6.91 -17.92
C TYR A 14 -10.94 -7.05 -16.74
N PHE A 15 -12.22 -6.98 -16.98
CA PHE A 15 -13.27 -7.24 -16.00
C PHE A 15 -13.95 -8.56 -16.34
N SER A 16 -14.22 -9.37 -15.34
CA SER A 16 -15.01 -10.59 -15.52
C SER A 16 -16.46 -10.27 -15.86
N LYS A 17 -17.14 -11.25 -16.39
CA LYS A 17 -18.59 -11.21 -16.60
C LYS A 17 -19.33 -10.97 -15.29
N SER A 18 -20.43 -10.22 -15.34
CA SER A 18 -21.30 -10.00 -14.18
C SER A 18 -21.93 -11.30 -13.71
N GLY A 19 -21.77 -11.62 -12.42
CA GLY A 19 -22.30 -12.85 -11.83
C GLY A 19 -21.48 -14.12 -12.12
N ASP A 20 -20.46 -14.05 -12.99
CA ASP A 20 -19.53 -15.14 -13.26
C ASP A 20 -18.08 -14.62 -13.25
N TYR A 21 -17.44 -14.68 -12.09
CA TYR A 21 -16.10 -14.11 -11.89
C TYR A 21 -14.97 -14.92 -12.54
N GLU A 22 -15.22 -16.12 -13.00
CA GLU A 22 -14.27 -16.98 -13.70
C GLU A 22 -14.30 -16.75 -15.21
N SER A 23 -15.38 -16.15 -15.74
CA SER A 23 -15.51 -15.89 -17.17
C SER A 23 -14.97 -14.50 -17.55
N MET A 24 -14.04 -14.48 -18.49
CA MET A 24 -13.48 -13.29 -19.14
C MET A 24 -13.95 -13.18 -20.61
N ASP A 25 -15.06 -13.83 -20.95
CA ASP A 25 -15.61 -13.81 -22.32
C ASP A 25 -16.32 -12.47 -22.57
N ALA A 26 -15.69 -11.66 -23.40
CA ALA A 26 -16.22 -10.35 -23.84
C ALA A 26 -17.14 -10.47 -25.08
N ASN A 27 -17.53 -11.68 -25.48
CA ASN A 27 -18.40 -11.96 -26.62
C ASN A 27 -17.97 -11.25 -27.92
N ILE A 28 -16.66 -11.25 -28.18
CA ILE A 28 -16.08 -10.57 -29.35
C ILE A 28 -16.60 -11.23 -30.64
N GLY A 29 -17.30 -10.44 -31.48
CA GLY A 29 -17.90 -10.92 -32.73
C GLY A 29 -19.34 -11.34 -32.61
N GLY A 30 -19.93 -11.35 -31.40
CA GLY A 30 -21.36 -11.53 -31.12
C GLY A 30 -22.08 -10.23 -30.78
N THR A 31 -23.29 -10.35 -30.22
CA THR A 31 -24.01 -9.21 -29.66
C THR A 31 -23.55 -9.00 -28.20
N ILE A 32 -22.87 -7.88 -27.94
CA ILE A 32 -22.39 -7.55 -26.60
C ILE A 32 -23.60 -7.23 -25.69
N ALA A 33 -23.70 -7.92 -24.56
CA ALA A 33 -24.65 -7.68 -23.50
C ALA A 33 -24.02 -6.88 -22.34
N ASP A 34 -24.84 -6.24 -21.53
CA ASP A 34 -24.37 -5.41 -20.41
C ASP A 34 -23.71 -6.23 -19.29
N ASP A 35 -23.92 -7.53 -19.25
CA ASP A 35 -23.34 -8.48 -18.31
C ASP A 35 -22.06 -9.18 -18.83
N ASP A 36 -21.69 -8.97 -20.10
CA ASP A 36 -20.45 -9.53 -20.66
C ASP A 36 -19.19 -8.95 -20.02
N ALA A 37 -18.07 -9.68 -20.14
CA ALA A 37 -16.77 -9.23 -19.69
C ALA A 37 -16.31 -7.98 -20.45
N ILE A 38 -15.50 -7.15 -19.79
CA ILE A 38 -14.98 -5.92 -20.39
C ILE A 38 -13.47 -6.06 -20.64
N ILE A 39 -13.06 -5.76 -21.85
CA ILE A 39 -11.64 -5.60 -22.20
C ILE A 39 -11.47 -4.16 -22.67
N TYR A 40 -10.73 -3.36 -21.90
CA TYR A 40 -10.53 -1.96 -22.21
C TYR A 40 -9.06 -1.57 -22.16
N THR A 41 -8.55 -1.00 -23.24
CA THR A 41 -7.18 -0.47 -23.30
C THR A 41 -7.19 1.03 -23.10
N ILE A 42 -6.48 1.53 -22.10
CA ILE A 42 -6.38 2.96 -21.78
C ILE A 42 -5.64 3.65 -22.92
N ALA A 43 -6.35 4.50 -23.66
CA ALA A 43 -5.75 5.31 -24.70
C ALA A 43 -4.93 6.43 -24.07
N SER A 44 -3.63 6.45 -24.35
CA SER A 44 -2.70 7.46 -23.87
C SER A 44 -1.61 7.73 -24.91
N ASN A 45 -1.12 8.95 -24.95
CA ASN A 45 -0.02 9.37 -25.85
C ASN A 45 1.33 8.72 -25.47
N GLN A 46 1.41 8.02 -24.36
CA GLN A 46 2.60 7.32 -23.86
C GLN A 46 2.22 5.92 -23.39
N VAL A 47 3.16 4.97 -23.42
CA VAL A 47 2.95 3.65 -22.81
C VAL A 47 2.86 3.82 -21.31
N ASN A 48 1.66 3.69 -20.78
CA ASN A 48 1.31 3.85 -19.37
C ASN A 48 1.01 2.50 -18.74
N ALA A 49 2.04 1.72 -18.42
CA ALA A 49 1.84 0.46 -17.71
C ALA A 49 1.06 0.69 -16.41
N ILE A 50 0.01 -0.09 -16.21
CA ILE A 50 -0.77 -0.11 -14.98
C ILE A 50 0.11 -0.68 -13.86
N ARG A 51 0.14 -0.01 -12.72
CA ARG A 51 0.99 -0.32 -11.56
C ARG A 51 0.20 -0.79 -10.36
N PHE A 52 -0.95 -0.17 -10.14
CA PHE A 52 -1.88 -0.58 -9.08
C PHE A 52 -3.32 -0.32 -9.51
N MET A 53 -4.22 -1.01 -8.86
CA MET A 53 -5.65 -0.72 -8.88
C MET A 53 -6.16 -0.73 -7.45
N THR A 54 -7.07 0.19 -7.15
CA THR A 54 -7.75 0.24 -5.86
C THR A 54 -9.17 0.73 -6.04
N SER A 55 -10.04 0.32 -5.16
CA SER A 55 -11.46 0.64 -5.20
C SER A 55 -11.81 1.53 -4.01
N THR A 56 -12.37 2.69 -4.30
CA THR A 56 -13.01 3.58 -3.33
C THR A 56 -14.45 3.82 -3.79
N ARG A 57 -14.85 5.06 -4.02
CA ARG A 57 -16.14 5.38 -4.68
C ARG A 57 -16.16 4.92 -6.14
N THR A 58 -15.01 4.95 -6.80
CA THR A 58 -14.78 4.47 -8.17
C THR A 58 -13.56 3.57 -8.19
N LEU A 59 -13.37 2.80 -9.25
CA LEU A 59 -12.11 2.09 -9.44
C LEU A 59 -11.03 3.10 -9.86
N ILE A 60 -9.96 3.16 -9.10
CA ILE A 60 -8.79 3.99 -9.36
C ILE A 60 -7.71 3.10 -9.97
N ILE A 61 -7.12 3.57 -11.05
CA ILE A 61 -6.01 2.90 -11.74
C ILE A 61 -4.81 3.83 -11.73
N GLY A 62 -3.75 3.43 -11.06
CA GLY A 62 -2.45 4.11 -11.10
C GLY A 62 -1.58 3.54 -12.22
N THR A 63 -1.13 4.41 -13.10
CA THR A 63 -0.23 4.05 -14.20
C THR A 63 1.11 4.78 -14.08
N ALA A 64 2.09 4.37 -14.84
CA ALA A 64 3.40 5.03 -14.87
C ALA A 64 3.33 6.52 -15.29
N GLY A 65 2.29 6.94 -15.99
CA GLY A 65 2.15 8.31 -16.53
C GLY A 65 0.96 9.10 -16.00
N GLY A 66 0.23 8.58 -15.02
CA GLY A 66 -0.89 9.28 -14.39
C GLY A 66 -1.90 8.34 -13.74
N GLU A 67 -2.84 8.93 -13.03
CA GLU A 67 -3.91 8.25 -12.32
C GLU A 67 -5.22 8.44 -13.07
N PHE A 68 -5.99 7.36 -13.16
CA PHE A 68 -7.26 7.30 -13.88
C PHE A 68 -8.36 6.79 -12.95
N THR A 69 -9.59 7.23 -13.20
CA THR A 69 -10.79 6.67 -12.60
C THR A 69 -11.62 5.95 -13.63
N VAL A 70 -12.25 4.84 -13.24
CA VAL A 70 -13.18 4.08 -14.05
C VAL A 70 -14.56 4.21 -13.46
N SER A 71 -15.53 4.63 -14.26
CA SER A 71 -16.93 4.75 -13.89
C SER A 71 -17.83 4.36 -15.06
N GLY A 72 -19.12 4.19 -14.82
CA GLY A 72 -20.10 4.18 -15.88
C GLY A 72 -20.32 5.60 -16.44
N GLY A 73 -20.74 5.73 -17.67
CA GLY A 73 -21.10 7.02 -18.27
C GLY A 73 -22.36 7.58 -17.63
N GLY A 74 -22.25 8.74 -16.98
CA GLY A 74 -23.30 9.40 -16.20
C GLY A 74 -23.19 9.14 -14.68
N ASP A 75 -23.96 9.90 -13.91
CA ASP A 75 -23.95 9.80 -12.46
C ASP A 75 -24.56 8.47 -11.98
N ASN A 76 -23.81 7.71 -11.20
CA ASN A 76 -24.21 6.44 -10.58
C ASN A 76 -24.58 5.29 -11.54
N ASN A 77 -24.19 5.34 -12.80
CA ASN A 77 -24.41 4.24 -13.73
C ASN A 77 -23.42 3.09 -13.50
N ALA A 78 -23.89 1.87 -13.66
CA ALA A 78 -23.04 0.69 -13.63
C ALA A 78 -22.00 0.73 -14.77
N VAL A 79 -20.82 0.18 -14.51
CA VAL A 79 -19.80 -0.05 -15.54
C VAL A 79 -20.21 -1.27 -16.34
N THR A 80 -20.49 -1.09 -17.63
CA THR A 80 -20.85 -2.16 -18.57
C THR A 80 -19.96 -2.07 -19.81
N PRO A 81 -19.91 -3.13 -20.67
CA PRO A 81 -19.11 -3.09 -21.89
C PRO A 81 -19.44 -1.91 -22.82
N THR A 82 -20.68 -1.45 -22.80
CA THR A 82 -21.17 -0.35 -23.62
C THR A 82 -21.13 1.02 -22.92
N ASN A 83 -20.89 1.03 -21.60
CA ASN A 83 -20.97 2.22 -20.76
C ASN A 83 -19.79 2.34 -19.79
N ILE A 84 -18.57 2.15 -20.28
CA ILE A 84 -17.36 2.37 -19.51
C ILE A 84 -16.74 3.72 -19.85
N LEU A 85 -16.38 4.48 -18.81
CA LEU A 85 -15.73 5.77 -18.93
C LEU A 85 -14.45 5.77 -18.11
N ILE A 86 -13.30 5.92 -18.76
CA ILE A 86 -12.01 6.06 -18.10
C ILE A 86 -11.51 7.49 -18.27
N LYS A 87 -11.38 8.19 -17.14
CA LYS A 87 -10.93 9.59 -17.11
C LYS A 87 -9.58 9.70 -16.41
N LYS A 88 -8.66 10.46 -17.03
CA LYS A 88 -7.41 10.82 -16.38
C LYS A 88 -7.66 11.91 -15.34
N GLN A 89 -7.17 11.69 -14.12
CA GLN A 89 -7.36 12.60 -12.99
C GLN A 89 -6.10 13.38 -12.65
N SER A 90 -4.93 12.78 -12.83
CA SER A 90 -3.66 13.46 -12.57
C SER A 90 -2.52 12.96 -13.46
N ASN A 91 -1.38 13.65 -13.42
CA ASN A 91 -0.19 13.36 -14.24
C ASN A 91 1.04 12.96 -13.41
N HIS A 92 0.85 12.58 -12.16
CA HIS A 92 1.99 12.29 -11.26
C HIS A 92 2.68 10.98 -11.61
N GLY A 93 1.91 9.99 -12.01
CA GLY A 93 2.39 8.64 -12.27
C GLY A 93 2.74 7.87 -11.00
N ALA A 94 2.54 6.57 -11.04
CA ALA A 94 2.71 5.67 -9.92
C ALA A 94 3.95 4.79 -10.04
N ALA A 95 4.56 4.47 -8.91
CA ALA A 95 5.55 3.42 -8.77
C ALA A 95 4.87 2.04 -8.78
N ASN A 96 5.66 0.99 -9.03
CA ASN A 96 5.17 -0.39 -8.94
C ASN A 96 5.16 -0.87 -7.47
N VAL A 97 4.30 -0.25 -6.69
CA VAL A 97 4.03 -0.53 -5.28
C VAL A 97 2.52 -0.42 -5.10
N ASN A 98 1.93 -1.34 -4.35
CA ASN A 98 0.49 -1.31 -4.11
C ASN A 98 0.09 -0.02 -3.39
N ALA A 99 -0.96 0.61 -3.88
CA ALA A 99 -1.57 1.71 -3.19
C ALA A 99 -2.41 1.21 -2.01
N VAL A 100 -2.61 2.08 -1.03
CA VAL A 100 -3.34 1.79 0.19
C VAL A 100 -4.57 2.69 0.27
N SER A 101 -5.73 2.11 0.55
CA SER A 101 -6.95 2.87 0.80
C SER A 101 -7.06 3.22 2.27
N VAL A 102 -7.27 4.50 2.57
CA VAL A 102 -7.47 5.04 3.91
C VAL A 102 -8.75 5.86 3.91
N GLY A 103 -9.81 5.32 4.48
CA GLY A 103 -11.13 5.92 4.40
C GLY A 103 -11.57 6.13 2.94
N ASN A 104 -11.78 7.39 2.57
CA ASN A 104 -12.17 7.78 1.21
C ASN A 104 -11.00 8.25 0.32
N ALA A 105 -9.77 8.14 0.81
CA ALA A 105 -8.56 8.50 0.09
C ALA A 105 -7.73 7.29 -0.30
N THR A 106 -6.93 7.42 -1.33
CA THR A 106 -5.94 6.43 -1.75
C THR A 106 -4.55 7.02 -1.61
N LEU A 107 -3.72 6.40 -0.77
CA LEU A 107 -2.31 6.74 -0.66
C LEU A 107 -1.51 5.94 -1.68
N PHE A 108 -0.76 6.61 -2.51
CA PHE A 108 0.06 5.95 -3.53
C PHE A 108 1.46 6.56 -3.62
N LEU A 109 2.40 5.72 -4.02
CA LEU A 109 3.78 6.13 -4.24
C LEU A 109 3.96 6.66 -5.66
N GLN A 110 4.41 7.91 -5.78
CA GLN A 110 4.72 8.53 -7.07
C GLN A 110 5.86 7.78 -7.79
N ARG A 111 5.88 7.83 -9.11
CA ARG A 111 6.80 7.10 -9.99
C ARG A 111 8.28 7.14 -9.57
N ALA A 112 8.76 8.28 -9.07
CA ALA A 112 10.14 8.43 -8.60
C ALA A 112 10.43 7.76 -7.24
N LYS A 113 9.44 7.11 -6.62
CA LYS A 113 9.55 6.39 -5.34
C LYS A 113 9.89 7.23 -4.11
N ARG A 114 9.85 8.55 -4.20
CA ARG A 114 10.23 9.45 -3.10
C ARG A 114 9.05 10.18 -2.48
N LYS A 115 7.91 10.24 -3.17
CA LYS A 115 6.75 11.03 -2.77
C LYS A 115 5.53 10.15 -2.62
N ILE A 116 4.90 10.23 -1.45
CA ILE A 116 3.57 9.65 -1.21
C ILE A 116 2.55 10.74 -1.43
N ARG A 117 1.54 10.41 -2.22
CA ARG A 117 0.43 11.29 -2.54
C ARG A 117 -0.88 10.73 -2.05
N GLU A 118 -1.76 11.62 -1.62
CA GLU A 118 -3.12 11.32 -1.25
C GLU A 118 -4.06 11.62 -2.42
N LEU A 119 -4.58 10.60 -3.09
CA LEU A 119 -5.59 10.79 -4.12
C LEU A 119 -6.98 10.73 -3.51
N ALA A 120 -7.66 11.86 -3.48
CA ALA A 120 -9.02 11.97 -2.96
C ALA A 120 -9.88 12.85 -3.86
N TYR A 121 -11.18 12.53 -3.92
CA TYR A 121 -12.14 13.39 -4.59
C TYR A 121 -12.38 14.65 -3.76
N ASN A 122 -12.33 15.80 -4.43
CA ASN A 122 -12.62 17.10 -3.83
C ASN A 122 -13.85 17.70 -4.53
N PHE A 123 -14.88 17.95 -3.76
CA PHE A 123 -16.14 18.48 -4.26
C PHE A 123 -16.04 19.91 -4.78
N ASP A 124 -15.19 20.74 -4.16
CA ASP A 124 -15.06 22.17 -4.53
C ASP A 124 -14.52 22.37 -5.95
N VAL A 125 -13.72 21.43 -6.43
CA VAL A 125 -13.13 21.46 -7.78
C VAL A 125 -13.76 20.41 -8.71
N ASP A 126 -14.73 19.66 -8.23
CA ASP A 126 -15.37 18.54 -8.94
C ASP A 126 -14.34 17.60 -9.59
N GLY A 127 -13.37 17.16 -8.80
CA GLY A 127 -12.27 16.36 -9.33
C GLY A 127 -11.40 15.74 -8.25
N TYR A 128 -10.49 14.87 -8.69
CA TYR A 128 -9.51 14.26 -7.81
C TYR A 128 -8.29 15.16 -7.65
N GLN A 129 -7.85 15.33 -6.42
CA GLN A 129 -6.59 16.01 -6.10
C GLN A 129 -5.60 15.01 -5.51
N ALA A 130 -4.31 15.28 -5.69
CA ALA A 130 -3.23 14.41 -5.19
C ALA A 130 -2.13 15.23 -4.50
N PRO A 131 -2.40 15.86 -3.34
CA PRO A 131 -1.40 16.56 -2.56
C PRO A 131 -0.24 15.66 -2.17
N ASP A 132 0.93 16.27 -1.98
CA ASP A 132 2.18 15.62 -1.57
C ASP A 132 2.27 15.58 -0.04
N LEU A 133 2.23 14.38 0.54
CA LEU A 133 2.35 14.16 1.99
C LEU A 133 3.81 14.15 2.48
N THR A 134 4.78 14.24 1.58
CA THR A 134 6.22 14.16 1.92
C THR A 134 6.93 15.50 1.88
N ILE A 135 6.24 16.58 1.56
CA ILE A 135 6.84 17.90 1.28
C ILE A 135 7.73 18.43 2.42
N LEU A 136 7.35 18.16 3.68
CA LEU A 136 8.13 18.58 4.85
C LEU A 136 9.13 17.52 5.33
N ALA A 137 9.16 16.36 4.70
CA ALA A 137 9.93 15.19 5.13
C ALA A 137 10.73 14.53 3.98
N GLU A 138 11.09 15.29 2.94
CA GLU A 138 11.81 14.76 1.77
C GLU A 138 13.13 14.07 2.15
N HIS A 139 13.79 14.53 3.23
CA HIS A 139 15.01 13.93 3.76
C HIS A 139 14.81 12.53 4.36
N ILE A 140 13.59 12.20 4.81
CA ILE A 140 13.24 10.86 5.32
C ILE A 140 13.03 9.88 4.17
N THR A 141 12.39 10.34 3.09
CA THR A 141 12.04 9.51 1.93
C THR A 141 13.08 9.53 0.81
N GLU A 142 14.22 10.21 1.00
CA GLU A 142 15.25 10.41 -0.02
C GLU A 142 15.78 9.10 -0.62
N GLY A 143 15.92 8.04 0.19
CA GLY A 143 16.37 6.73 -0.28
C GLY A 143 15.39 6.00 -1.20
N GLY A 144 14.16 6.50 -1.35
CA GLY A 144 13.09 5.85 -2.11
C GLY A 144 12.41 4.73 -1.34
N ILE A 145 11.11 4.55 -1.59
CA ILE A 145 10.25 3.56 -0.92
C ILE A 145 10.03 2.38 -1.87
N VAL A 146 10.03 1.16 -1.36
CA VAL A 146 9.86 -0.08 -2.14
C VAL A 146 8.63 -0.88 -1.72
N GLU A 147 8.14 -0.69 -0.51
CA GLU A 147 6.96 -1.38 0.01
C GLU A 147 6.22 -0.51 1.01
N MET A 148 4.90 -0.70 1.10
CA MET A 148 4.03 0.02 2.02
C MET A 148 2.97 -0.92 2.60
N ALA A 149 2.68 -0.77 3.90
CA ALA A 149 1.59 -1.43 4.59
C ALA A 149 0.90 -0.46 5.55
N TYR A 150 -0.42 -0.48 5.63
CA TYR A 150 -1.18 0.44 6.48
C TYR A 150 -1.75 -0.28 7.69
N GLN A 151 -1.51 0.29 8.85
CA GLN A 151 -2.08 -0.08 10.13
C GLN A 151 -3.16 0.93 10.48
N GLU A 152 -4.39 0.47 10.68
CA GLU A 152 -5.52 1.32 11.02
C GLU A 152 -5.61 1.53 12.54
N GLU A 153 -5.52 0.45 13.30
CA GLU A 153 -5.64 0.46 14.76
C GLU A 153 -4.36 -0.13 15.42
N PRO A 154 -3.95 0.34 16.61
CA PRO A 154 -4.55 1.42 17.41
C PRO A 154 -4.19 2.82 16.93
N LEU A 155 -3.22 2.94 16.04
CA LEU A 155 -2.75 4.21 15.48
C LEU A 155 -2.71 4.10 13.96
N ALA A 156 -3.28 5.10 13.29
CA ALA A 156 -3.30 5.19 11.82
C ALA A 156 -1.88 5.46 11.28
N ILE A 157 -1.16 4.41 10.93
CA ILE A 157 0.25 4.47 10.51
C ILE A 157 0.44 3.77 9.15
N LEU A 158 1.02 4.50 8.21
CA LEU A 158 1.52 3.91 6.97
C LEU A 158 3.00 3.56 7.14
N TRP A 159 3.28 2.28 7.25
CA TRP A 159 4.61 1.72 7.32
C TRP A 159 5.24 1.63 5.94
N CYS A 160 6.48 2.05 5.80
CA CYS A 160 7.18 2.05 4.53
C CYS A 160 8.59 1.49 4.68
N VAL A 161 9.00 0.64 3.75
CA VAL A 161 10.37 0.15 3.63
C VAL A 161 11.10 0.98 2.59
N ARG A 162 12.26 1.54 2.97
CA ARG A 162 13.14 2.22 2.03
C ARG A 162 14.02 1.24 1.25
N THR A 163 14.56 1.69 0.13
CA THR A 163 15.46 0.89 -0.71
C THR A 163 16.70 0.37 0.03
N ASP A 164 17.19 1.13 1.03
CA ASP A 164 18.31 0.75 1.89
C ASP A 164 17.91 -0.15 3.08
N GLY A 165 16.61 -0.43 3.21
CA GLY A 165 16.05 -1.27 4.26
C GLY A 165 15.78 -0.56 5.57
N GLU A 166 15.85 0.78 5.63
CA GLU A 166 15.38 1.53 6.78
C GLU A 166 13.84 1.49 6.83
N LEU A 167 13.31 1.20 8.01
CA LEU A 167 11.87 1.30 8.28
C LEU A 167 11.53 2.76 8.59
N ILE A 168 10.63 3.32 7.81
CA ILE A 168 10.08 4.65 8.05
C ILE A 168 8.56 4.55 8.12
N ALA A 169 7.92 5.52 8.74
CA ALA A 169 6.48 5.52 8.82
C ALA A 169 5.88 6.92 8.77
N LEU A 170 4.63 6.97 8.37
CA LEU A 170 3.80 8.16 8.33
C LEU A 170 2.60 7.96 9.23
N THR A 171 2.52 8.70 10.35
CA THR A 171 1.26 8.83 11.08
C THR A 171 0.34 9.74 10.27
N TYR A 172 -0.80 9.18 9.87
CA TYR A 172 -1.71 9.85 8.97
C TYR A 172 -3.14 9.80 9.49
N GLN A 173 -3.62 10.94 9.99
CA GLN A 173 -5.00 11.13 10.44
C GLN A 173 -5.59 12.32 9.68
N ARG A 174 -6.30 12.02 8.61
CA ARG A 174 -6.80 13.03 7.67
C ARG A 174 -7.75 14.01 8.31
N GLU A 175 -8.66 13.54 9.16
CA GLU A 175 -9.68 14.35 9.81
C GLU A 175 -9.10 15.37 10.80
N GLN A 176 -7.93 15.07 11.36
CA GLN A 176 -7.20 15.95 12.28
C GLN A 176 -6.04 16.66 11.59
N GLU A 177 -5.89 16.53 10.28
CA GLU A 177 -4.80 17.11 9.50
C GLU A 177 -3.40 16.70 9.99
N VAL A 178 -3.28 15.49 10.60
CA VAL A 178 -1.99 14.98 11.07
C VAL A 178 -1.28 14.26 9.94
N VAL A 179 -0.10 14.78 9.60
CA VAL A 179 0.86 14.20 8.65
C VAL A 179 2.24 14.26 9.28
N ALA A 180 2.65 13.18 9.95
CA ALA A 180 3.90 13.16 10.71
C ALA A 180 4.77 11.97 10.32
N TRP A 181 5.96 12.26 9.77
CA TRP A 181 6.93 11.26 9.37
C TRP A 181 7.91 10.94 10.51
N HIS A 182 8.24 9.66 10.66
CA HIS A 182 9.19 9.19 11.65
C HIS A 182 10.00 8.01 11.13
N ARG A 183 11.16 7.77 11.77
CA ARG A 183 12.11 6.71 11.44
C ARG A 183 12.15 5.67 12.54
N HIS A 184 12.35 4.42 12.16
CA HIS A 184 12.52 3.29 13.06
C HIS A 184 13.82 2.58 12.73
N ILE A 185 14.85 2.86 13.51
CA ILE A 185 16.14 2.19 13.37
C ILE A 185 16.07 0.93 14.23
N LEU A 186 16.07 -0.24 13.58
CA LEU A 186 16.03 -1.52 14.27
C LEU A 186 17.38 -1.90 14.84
N GLY A 187 17.38 -2.49 16.02
CA GLY A 187 18.59 -2.99 16.67
C GLY A 187 19.29 -4.09 15.89
N GLY A 188 20.61 -4.20 16.10
CA GLY A 188 21.48 -5.11 15.38
C GLY A 188 22.09 -4.49 14.13
N VAL A 189 22.95 -5.27 13.46
CA VAL A 189 23.73 -4.80 12.31
C VAL A 189 23.57 -5.75 11.12
N PHE A 190 23.67 -5.21 9.92
CA PHE A 190 23.86 -5.97 8.69
C PHE A 190 25.06 -5.39 7.91
N GLY A 191 26.11 -6.19 7.76
CA GLY A 191 27.37 -5.69 7.23
C GLY A 191 27.96 -4.59 8.12
N THR A 192 28.11 -3.39 7.59
CA THR A 192 28.59 -2.20 8.30
C THR A 192 27.48 -1.23 8.71
N GLY A 193 26.23 -1.52 8.36
CA GLY A 193 25.04 -0.69 8.63
C GLY A 193 24.12 -1.29 9.68
N ASN A 194 22.97 -0.67 9.86
CA ASN A 194 21.91 -1.14 10.74
C ASN A 194 21.26 -2.42 10.20
N ALA A 195 20.44 -3.08 11.02
CA ALA A 195 19.57 -4.15 10.56
C ALA A 195 18.68 -3.64 9.39
N VAL A 196 18.40 -4.52 8.44
CA VAL A 196 17.68 -4.21 7.21
C VAL A 196 16.30 -4.85 7.23
N VAL A 197 15.26 -4.06 7.04
CA VAL A 197 13.90 -4.56 6.78
C VAL A 197 13.79 -4.87 5.29
N GLU A 198 13.39 -6.09 4.96
CA GLU A 198 13.23 -6.54 3.57
C GLU A 198 11.78 -6.51 3.12
N SER A 199 10.81 -6.68 4.04
CA SER A 199 9.38 -6.67 3.75
C SER A 199 8.57 -6.35 5.00
N VAL A 200 7.36 -5.81 4.81
CA VAL A 200 6.42 -5.48 5.88
C VAL A 200 5.01 -5.96 5.53
N ALA A 201 4.28 -6.39 6.55
CA ALA A 201 2.86 -6.70 6.45
C ALA A 201 2.15 -6.30 7.74
N VAL A 202 0.94 -5.79 7.62
CA VAL A 202 0.08 -5.51 8.76
C VAL A 202 -0.97 -6.61 8.85
N ILE A 203 -1.09 -7.24 10.00
CA ILE A 203 -1.97 -8.38 10.23
C ILE A 203 -2.90 -8.06 11.40
N PRO A 204 -4.23 -8.23 11.25
CA PRO A 204 -5.16 -8.09 12.36
C PRO A 204 -4.93 -9.17 13.41
N THR A 205 -5.03 -8.79 14.68
CA THR A 205 -4.97 -9.70 15.82
C THR A 205 -6.37 -10.02 16.36
N ASP A 206 -6.46 -10.99 17.25
CA ASP A 206 -7.71 -11.36 17.91
C ASP A 206 -8.20 -10.27 18.89
N ASP A 207 -7.31 -9.35 19.31
CA ASP A 207 -7.60 -8.27 20.27
C ASP A 207 -8.13 -6.99 19.60
N SER A 208 -8.58 -7.07 18.36
CA SER A 208 -9.08 -5.92 17.56
C SER A 208 -8.03 -4.85 17.25
N GLU A 209 -6.77 -5.20 17.32
CA GLU A 209 -5.64 -4.38 16.93
C GLU A 209 -4.96 -4.96 15.69
N TYR A 210 -4.09 -4.18 15.08
CA TYR A 210 -3.26 -4.61 13.97
C TYR A 210 -1.80 -4.57 14.40
N GLU A 211 -1.07 -5.63 14.09
CA GLU A 211 0.37 -5.72 14.33
C GLU A 211 1.16 -5.58 13.03
N LEU A 212 2.25 -4.84 13.10
CA LEU A 212 3.24 -4.80 12.03
C LEU A 212 4.17 -6.00 12.12
N TYR A 213 4.13 -6.86 11.12
CA TYR A 213 5.11 -7.92 10.90
C TYR A 213 6.14 -7.49 9.87
N MET A 214 7.38 -7.90 10.08
CA MET A 214 8.49 -7.54 9.19
C MET A 214 9.49 -8.68 9.04
N ILE A 215 10.10 -8.78 7.87
CA ILE A 215 11.26 -9.64 7.65
C ILE A 215 12.51 -8.78 7.85
N VAL A 216 13.27 -9.12 8.89
CA VAL A 216 14.46 -8.38 9.26
C VAL A 216 15.72 -9.20 9.02
N LYS A 217 16.67 -8.59 8.34
CA LYS A 217 17.97 -9.19 8.00
C LYS A 217 19.08 -8.59 8.87
N ARG A 218 19.86 -9.47 9.49
CA ARG A 218 21.00 -9.13 10.34
C ARG A 218 22.22 -9.99 10.05
N THR A 219 23.37 -9.53 10.47
CA THR A 219 24.59 -10.35 10.55
C THR A 219 24.69 -10.90 11.97
N ILE A 220 24.56 -12.22 12.11
CA ILE A 220 24.67 -12.94 13.39
C ILE A 220 25.83 -13.93 13.28
N ASN A 221 26.79 -13.81 14.19
CA ASN A 221 28.00 -14.67 14.20
C ASN A 221 28.72 -14.74 12.82
N GLY A 222 28.80 -13.59 12.13
CA GLY A 222 29.44 -13.48 10.82
C GLY A 222 28.61 -14.00 9.63
N SER A 223 27.40 -14.47 9.87
CA SER A 223 26.51 -14.99 8.83
C SER A 223 25.24 -14.15 8.69
N THR A 224 24.67 -14.12 7.48
CA THR A 224 23.37 -13.47 7.26
C THR A 224 22.24 -14.32 7.84
N ALA A 225 21.47 -13.73 8.73
CA ALA A 225 20.25 -14.32 9.30
C ALA A 225 19.03 -13.44 8.94
N ARG A 226 17.88 -14.07 8.77
CA ARG A 226 16.56 -13.42 8.55
C ARG A 226 15.58 -13.93 9.59
N TYR A 227 14.86 -13.00 10.18
CA TYR A 227 13.84 -13.28 11.18
C TYR A 227 12.52 -12.62 10.77
N VAL A 228 11.43 -13.30 11.06
CA VAL A 228 10.12 -12.69 11.07
C VAL A 228 9.94 -12.10 12.46
N GLU A 229 9.79 -10.81 12.52
CA GLU A 229 9.61 -10.05 13.76
C GLU A 229 8.31 -9.26 13.67
N TYR A 230 7.73 -8.95 14.80
CA TYR A 230 6.59 -8.04 14.87
C TYR A 230 6.91 -6.88 15.80
N LEU A 231 6.31 -5.73 15.51
CA LEU A 231 6.40 -4.56 16.38
C LEU A 231 5.33 -4.70 17.46
N HIS A 232 5.78 -4.86 18.71
CA HIS A 232 4.88 -4.94 19.84
C HIS A 232 4.17 -3.61 20.06
N THR A 233 2.86 -3.64 20.28
CA THR A 233 2.07 -2.46 20.58
C THR A 233 2.53 -1.84 21.90
N PHE A 234 2.70 -0.52 21.91
CA PHE A 234 3.01 0.20 23.12
C PHE A 234 1.73 0.28 23.98
N ASN A 235 1.72 -0.42 25.10
CA ASN A 235 0.58 -0.40 26.01
C ASN A 235 0.67 0.83 26.94
N PHE A 236 -0.31 1.72 26.83
CA PHE A 236 -0.44 2.90 27.68
C PHE A 236 -1.31 2.64 28.93
N ASP A 237 -1.92 1.46 29.05
CA ASP A 237 -2.71 1.08 30.24
C ASP A 237 -1.78 0.55 31.33
N GLU A 238 -1.36 1.45 32.21
CA GLU A 238 -0.20 1.34 33.08
C GLU A 238 -0.42 0.54 34.36
N THR A 239 -1.37 -0.36 34.41
CA THR A 239 -1.62 -1.12 35.64
C THR A 239 -0.59 -2.24 35.87
N ASP A 240 0.13 -2.68 34.83
CA ASP A 240 1.15 -3.72 34.93
C ASP A 240 2.41 -3.37 34.10
N ASN A 241 3.41 -2.84 34.78
CA ASN A 241 4.71 -2.48 34.18
C ASN A 241 5.53 -3.73 33.74
N THR A 242 5.13 -4.94 34.11
CA THR A 242 5.88 -6.16 33.75
C THR A 242 5.68 -6.58 32.31
N SER A 243 4.66 -6.06 31.65
CA SER A 243 4.37 -6.29 30.22
C SER A 243 5.12 -5.34 29.29
N PHE A 244 5.76 -4.28 29.81
CA PHE A 244 6.47 -3.33 28.98
C PHE A 244 7.75 -3.90 28.42
N ASN A 245 7.90 -3.74 27.13
CA ASN A 245 9.07 -4.14 26.36
C ASN A 245 9.73 -2.91 25.74
N PHE A 246 10.95 -2.63 26.15
CA PHE A 246 11.76 -1.51 25.65
C PHE A 246 13.02 -1.95 24.91
N LEU A 247 13.06 -3.22 24.47
CA LEU A 247 14.18 -3.77 23.73
C LEU A 247 13.93 -3.68 22.22
N ASP A 248 14.94 -3.30 21.46
CA ASP A 248 14.87 -3.18 20.00
C ASP A 248 14.62 -4.52 19.28
N SER A 249 14.97 -5.64 19.93
CA SER A 249 14.67 -6.99 19.46
C SER A 249 14.80 -7.97 20.61
N GLN A 250 13.77 -8.80 20.80
CA GLN A 250 13.77 -9.79 21.86
C GLN A 250 13.05 -11.07 21.45
N LEU A 251 13.36 -12.15 22.16
CA LEU A 251 12.63 -13.39 22.11
C LEU A 251 12.01 -13.67 23.48
N GLY A 252 10.68 -13.68 23.54
CA GLY A 252 9.92 -14.09 24.72
C GLY A 252 9.79 -15.61 24.81
N LEU A 253 10.09 -16.19 25.94
CA LEU A 253 9.82 -17.60 26.22
C LEU A 253 8.68 -17.72 27.23
N SER A 254 7.55 -18.26 26.80
CA SER A 254 6.35 -18.43 27.63
C SER A 254 6.43 -19.59 28.64
N LYS A 255 7.53 -20.32 28.70
CA LYS A 255 7.75 -21.41 29.65
C LYS A 255 8.62 -20.98 30.80
N SER A 256 8.19 -21.25 32.03
CA SER A 256 9.06 -21.15 33.20
C SER A 256 10.17 -22.18 33.06
N GLN A 257 11.35 -21.74 32.65
CA GLN A 257 12.56 -22.55 32.77
C GLN A 257 13.23 -22.22 34.10
N THR A 258 13.46 -23.24 34.90
CA THR A 258 14.14 -23.10 36.20
C THR A 258 15.66 -23.14 36.08
N THR A 259 16.20 -23.41 34.89
CA THR A 259 17.65 -23.48 34.66
C THR A 259 18.00 -23.02 33.24
N LEU A 260 18.80 -21.99 33.14
CA LEU A 260 19.50 -21.60 31.91
C LEU A 260 20.81 -22.38 31.87
N THR A 261 20.95 -23.32 30.97
CA THR A 261 22.24 -23.93 30.62
C THR A 261 22.86 -23.10 29.50
N ALA A 262 24.01 -22.51 29.80
CA ALA A 262 24.84 -21.77 28.85
C ALA A 262 25.52 -22.72 27.85
#